data_c36fff358431f74d70354af8cf83b8f7
#
_entry.id   c36fff358431f74d70354af8cf83b8f7
#
_cell.length_a   1.000
_cell.length_b   1.000
_cell.length_c   1.000
_cell.angle_alpha   90.00
_cell.angle_beta   90.00
_cell.angle_gamma   90.00
#
_symmetry.space_group_name_H-M   'P 1'
#
loop_
_entity.id
_entity.type
_entity.pdbx_description
1 polymer ?
#
loop_
_entity_poly.entity_id
_entity_poly.type
_entity_poly.pdbx_seq_one_letter_code
_entity_poly.pdbx_strand_id
1 'polypeptide(L)'
;MTMNIRRARGGICLRLLVATSACLLLQGAAAGRPNFLIVYVDDLGWADTSVRMMKNDPDSESDFHQTPHLEELAGRGMVFSNAYAPAPTCTPSRKSIQFGKTPGRLQYTFVHDVLALQRKLKWQDETSLADVVKAADPAYVTAHFGKGMGGEQMKTIGYDVTDEVDGNADNGNFHGEFVSLRNRVPLPPDDPKRMESLKKRSLHFIKKHGGKRPFLLMVSHYAVHVPHAARPALIEKYRRLPRGKYCRDEDYLPTASIPEGRKISHWRLQYAAMLEELDEGLGSMVAALRETGQSENTVIIFTSDNGGGLNPNGSLRAGKATLYEGGLRVPFVVAGPGVVAGVQCDVPVVQWDLLPTIHDLAEGAGPLEPDLDGGSLRDVFARANEGVVRRPVEGFVFHYPCYFAPPLSVIRLGDYKLMEHLLTGEQKLFNVRMDYREQNDLISRYPEKAAELKKAMSDYLESVDAEDVHDVYRARLAELDRQEAVARSVHAKALRRAEGNGTVVEAAEKRLADSLARFKKNRKECRENMRGEGF
;
A
#
# COMPACT_ATOMS: atom_id res chain seq x y z
N MET A 1 48.35 -45.31 -72.65
CA MET A 1 47.08 -46.06 -72.53
C MET A 1 46.27 -45.24 -71.56
N THR A 2 45.63 -44.24 -72.04
CA THR A 2 44.20 -44.10 -72.37
C THR A 2 43.26 -44.56 -71.26
N MET A 3 42.57 -43.66 -70.60
CA MET A 3 41.13 -43.39 -70.69
C MET A 3 40.76 -42.55 -69.45
N ASN A 4 40.36 -41.33 -69.52
CA ASN A 4 39.05 -40.71 -69.87
C ASN A 4 37.90 -41.01 -68.91
N ILE A 5 37.29 -39.93 -68.45
CA ILE A 5 35.88 -39.60 -68.31
C ILE A 5 35.31 -39.83 -66.91
N ARG A 6 34.56 -38.96 -66.24
CA ARG A 6 33.60 -37.90 -66.63
C ARG A 6 33.24 -37.00 -65.42
N ARG A 7 33.06 -35.72 -65.72
CA ARG A 7 32.31 -34.77 -64.86
C ARG A 7 30.82 -35.10 -64.97
N ALA A 8 30.12 -35.04 -63.85
CA ALA A 8 28.72 -34.65 -63.80
C ALA A 8 28.32 -34.14 -62.39
N ARG A 9 28.05 -32.88 -62.35
CA ARG A 9 26.80 -32.22 -61.87
C ARG A 9 26.30 -32.62 -60.46
N GLY A 10 26.46 -31.71 -59.51
CA GLY A 10 25.84 -31.72 -58.19
C GLY A 10 25.89 -30.35 -57.52
N GLY A 11 25.46 -29.35 -58.23
CA GLY A 11 25.44 -28.00 -57.70
C GLY A 11 24.06 -27.36 -57.88
N ILE A 12 23.04 -27.76 -57.10
CA ILE A 12 21.72 -27.07 -57.00
C ILE A 12 20.98 -27.51 -55.71
N CYS A 13 21.60 -27.80 -54.61
CA CYS A 13 20.86 -28.08 -53.37
C CYS A 13 21.33 -27.30 -52.13
N LEU A 14 22.23 -26.30 -52.29
CA LEU A 14 22.77 -25.57 -51.16
C LEU A 14 22.33 -24.09 -51.10
N ARG A 15 21.36 -23.67 -51.94
CA ARG A 15 20.85 -22.28 -51.90
C ARG A 15 19.40 -22.12 -51.44
N LEU A 16 18.70 -23.20 -51.09
CA LEU A 16 17.32 -23.11 -50.55
C LEU A 16 17.19 -23.34 -49.04
N LEU A 17 18.26 -23.68 -48.31
CA LEU A 17 18.23 -23.89 -46.86
C LEU A 17 18.73 -22.69 -46.04
N VAL A 18 19.22 -21.62 -46.66
CA VAL A 18 19.66 -20.38 -45.98
C VAL A 18 18.55 -19.31 -45.97
N ALA A 19 17.56 -19.42 -46.87
CA ALA A 19 16.47 -18.44 -46.94
C ALA A 19 15.31 -18.69 -45.96
N THR A 20 15.21 -19.88 -45.35
CA THR A 20 14.15 -20.20 -44.36
C THR A 20 14.58 -20.00 -42.93
N SER A 21 15.88 -19.90 -42.62
CA SER A 21 16.37 -19.58 -41.27
C SER A 21 16.46 -18.08 -40.99
N ALA A 22 16.41 -17.23 -42.00
CA ALA A 22 16.45 -15.76 -41.83
C ALA A 22 15.05 -15.13 -41.63
N CYS A 23 13.95 -15.87 -41.85
CA CYS A 23 12.59 -15.38 -41.60
C CYS A 23 12.04 -15.70 -40.18
N LEU A 24 12.77 -16.48 -39.38
CA LEU A 24 12.36 -16.80 -38.01
C LEU A 24 13.02 -15.92 -36.95
N LEU A 25 13.89 -14.97 -37.38
CA LEU A 25 14.59 -14.04 -36.47
C LEU A 25 14.12 -12.59 -36.56
N LEU A 26 13.00 -12.32 -37.26
CA LEU A 26 12.46 -10.96 -37.44
C LEU A 26 10.99 -10.82 -37.01
N GLN A 27 10.54 -11.65 -36.06
CA GLN A 27 9.33 -11.37 -35.28
C GLN A 27 9.64 -11.03 -33.85
N GLY A 28 10.70 -10.26 -33.62
CA GLY A 28 10.73 -9.30 -32.53
C GLY A 28 9.84 -8.15 -32.98
N ALA A 29 8.52 -8.30 -32.90
CA ALA A 29 7.65 -7.14 -32.84
C ALA A 29 8.26 -6.24 -31.77
N ALA A 30 8.53 -4.97 -32.09
CA ALA A 30 8.87 -3.98 -31.09
C ALA A 30 7.81 -4.13 -30.01
N ALA A 31 8.18 -4.74 -28.88
CA ALA A 31 7.26 -4.87 -27.75
C ALA A 31 6.84 -3.45 -27.44
N GLY A 32 5.55 -3.14 -27.63
CA GLY A 32 5.03 -1.81 -27.31
C GLY A 32 5.37 -1.49 -25.86
N ARG A 33 5.36 -0.24 -25.48
CA ARG A 33 5.55 0.19 -24.09
C ARG A 33 4.73 -0.70 -23.15
N PRO A 34 5.29 -1.17 -22.00
CA PRO A 34 4.58 -2.09 -21.13
C PRO A 34 3.38 -1.42 -20.48
N ASN A 35 2.34 -2.18 -20.23
CA ASN A 35 1.26 -1.76 -19.35
C ASN A 35 1.66 -1.99 -17.88
N PHE A 36 1.05 -1.22 -16.98
CA PHE A 36 1.19 -1.40 -15.55
C PHE A 36 -0.18 -1.61 -14.90
N LEU A 37 -0.32 -2.67 -14.11
CA LEU A 37 -1.47 -2.95 -13.26
C LEU A 37 -1.00 -3.00 -11.82
N ILE A 38 -1.42 -2.05 -10.99
CA ILE A 38 -1.13 -2.02 -9.56
C ILE A 38 -2.41 -2.35 -8.79
N VAL A 39 -2.41 -3.47 -8.07
CA VAL A 39 -3.47 -3.85 -7.13
C VAL A 39 -3.01 -3.50 -5.73
N TYR A 40 -3.62 -2.46 -5.16
CA TYR A 40 -3.23 -1.84 -3.90
C TYR A 40 -4.30 -2.05 -2.84
N VAL A 41 -3.96 -2.83 -1.82
CA VAL A 41 -4.91 -3.29 -0.80
C VAL A 41 -4.82 -2.39 0.44
N ASP A 42 -5.90 -2.29 1.21
CA ASP A 42 -6.00 -1.46 2.41
C ASP A 42 -5.90 -2.35 3.66
N ASP A 43 -4.89 -2.14 4.51
CA ASP A 43 -4.67 -2.86 5.77
C ASP A 43 -4.39 -4.37 5.64
N LEU A 44 -3.87 -4.84 4.52
CA LEU A 44 -3.55 -6.26 4.33
C LEU A 44 -2.19 -6.58 4.96
N GLY A 45 -2.19 -7.45 5.95
CA GLY A 45 -0.99 -7.89 6.64
C GLY A 45 -0.08 -8.78 5.79
N TRP A 46 1.20 -8.78 6.13
CA TRP A 46 2.25 -9.53 5.42
C TRP A 46 1.94 -11.02 5.28
N ALA A 47 1.32 -11.63 6.28
CA ALA A 47 0.99 -13.06 6.32
C ALA A 47 -0.49 -13.35 6.05
N ASP A 48 -1.26 -12.39 5.53
CA ASP A 48 -2.70 -12.54 5.37
C ASP A 48 -3.13 -13.21 4.07
N THR A 49 -2.21 -13.49 3.14
CA THR A 49 -2.51 -14.22 1.90
C THR A 49 -2.10 -15.70 2.02
N SER A 50 -2.58 -16.56 1.14
CA SER A 50 -2.11 -17.95 1.05
C SER A 50 -0.75 -18.08 0.33
N VAL A 51 -0.17 -16.97 -0.14
CA VAL A 51 1.20 -16.93 -0.68
C VAL A 51 2.20 -16.80 0.45
N ARG A 52 3.18 -17.71 0.50
CA ARG A 52 4.26 -17.65 1.48
C ARG A 52 5.26 -16.55 1.14
N MET A 53 5.29 -15.49 1.96
CA MET A 53 6.16 -14.33 1.75
C MET A 53 7.62 -14.60 2.08
N MET A 54 7.91 -15.57 2.96
CA MET A 54 9.27 -15.98 3.33
C MET A 54 9.38 -17.50 3.34
N LYS A 55 10.21 -18.05 2.47
CA LYS A 55 10.32 -19.50 2.21
C LYS A 55 10.52 -20.34 3.48
N ASN A 56 11.36 -19.85 4.40
CA ASN A 56 11.73 -20.56 5.61
C ASN A 56 10.84 -20.20 6.82
N ASP A 57 9.80 -19.38 6.64
CA ASP A 57 8.84 -19.03 7.69
C ASP A 57 7.42 -19.48 7.30
N PRO A 58 6.91 -20.60 7.88
CA PRO A 58 5.56 -21.07 7.62
C PRO A 58 4.48 -20.13 8.17
N ASP A 59 4.85 -19.18 9.05
CA ASP A 59 3.94 -18.16 9.58
C ASP A 59 3.84 -16.94 8.65
N SER A 60 4.54 -16.94 7.51
CA SER A 60 4.47 -15.89 6.50
C SER A 60 3.36 -16.08 5.47
N GLU A 61 2.48 -17.04 5.68
CA GLU A 61 1.27 -17.30 4.89
C GLU A 61 0.08 -17.62 5.80
N SER A 62 -1.11 -17.37 5.30
CA SER A 62 -2.35 -17.78 5.98
C SER A 62 -2.69 -19.22 5.64
N ASP A 63 -3.05 -20.01 6.66
CA ASP A 63 -3.61 -21.34 6.52
C ASP A 63 -5.16 -21.35 6.45
N PHE A 64 -5.76 -20.15 6.40
CA PHE A 64 -7.21 -19.98 6.40
C PHE A 64 -7.72 -19.16 5.20
N HIS A 65 -7.03 -18.07 4.86
CA HIS A 65 -7.41 -17.23 3.73
C HIS A 65 -7.04 -17.92 2.41
N GLN A 66 -7.88 -17.80 1.39
CA GLN A 66 -7.71 -18.42 0.09
C GLN A 66 -7.50 -17.33 -0.97
N THR A 67 -6.31 -17.29 -1.57
CA THR A 67 -5.94 -16.34 -2.62
C THR A 67 -5.30 -17.05 -3.82
N PRO A 68 -6.04 -17.97 -4.48
CA PRO A 68 -5.47 -18.82 -5.54
C PRO A 68 -4.99 -18.05 -6.77
N HIS A 69 -5.59 -16.91 -7.11
CA HIS A 69 -5.14 -16.10 -8.24
C HIS A 69 -3.84 -15.35 -7.91
N LEU A 70 -3.64 -14.96 -6.64
CA LEU A 70 -2.38 -14.40 -6.18
C LEU A 70 -1.29 -15.49 -6.15
N GLU A 71 -1.62 -16.74 -5.78
CA GLU A 71 -0.69 -17.87 -5.89
C GLU A 71 -0.27 -18.12 -7.35
N GLU A 72 -1.21 -18.08 -8.31
CA GLU A 72 -0.90 -18.17 -9.74
C GLU A 72 0.03 -17.03 -10.17
N LEU A 73 -0.24 -15.79 -9.71
CA LEU A 73 0.62 -14.63 -10.00
C LEU A 73 2.01 -14.82 -9.41
N ALA A 74 2.12 -15.26 -8.17
CA ALA A 74 3.38 -15.54 -7.48
C ALA A 74 4.18 -16.65 -8.18
N GLY A 75 3.53 -17.70 -8.66
CA GLY A 75 4.16 -18.79 -9.39
C GLY A 75 4.79 -18.38 -10.72
N ARG A 76 4.27 -17.33 -11.36
CA ARG A 76 4.81 -16.78 -12.61
C ARG A 76 5.53 -15.44 -12.44
N GLY A 77 5.79 -15.04 -11.21
CA GLY A 77 6.41 -13.78 -10.85
C GLY A 77 7.44 -13.93 -9.73
N MET A 78 7.67 -12.86 -9.03
CA MET A 78 8.60 -12.73 -7.92
C MET A 78 7.86 -12.35 -6.65
N VAL A 79 8.15 -13.05 -5.54
CA VAL A 79 7.63 -12.76 -4.20
C VAL A 79 8.74 -12.11 -3.37
N PHE A 80 8.45 -10.98 -2.74
CA PHE A 80 9.43 -10.28 -1.91
C PHE A 80 9.20 -10.55 -0.42
N SER A 81 10.23 -11.06 0.27
CA SER A 81 10.17 -11.28 1.71
C SER A 81 10.39 -10.01 2.53
N ASN A 82 11.08 -9.03 1.95
CA ASN A 82 11.51 -7.78 2.59
C ASN A 82 10.94 -6.53 1.89
N ALA A 83 9.63 -6.54 1.58
CA ALA A 83 8.96 -5.37 1.01
C ALA A 83 8.27 -4.52 2.07
N TYR A 84 8.45 -3.21 1.99
CA TYR A 84 7.96 -2.25 2.96
C TYR A 84 6.94 -1.29 2.37
N ALA A 85 5.89 -1.05 3.13
CA ALA A 85 5.05 0.13 2.94
C ALA A 85 5.80 1.40 3.38
N PRO A 86 5.49 2.56 2.82
CA PRO A 86 6.14 3.83 3.16
C PRO A 86 5.86 4.33 4.57
N ALA A 87 4.73 3.94 5.15
CA ALA A 87 4.30 4.33 6.50
C ALA A 87 3.47 3.21 7.13
N PRO A 88 3.30 3.23 8.46
CA PRO A 88 2.47 2.26 9.16
C PRO A 88 0.97 2.56 9.06
N THR A 89 0.58 3.56 8.24
CA THR A 89 -0.82 3.98 8.02
C THR A 89 -1.07 4.39 6.57
N CYS A 90 -2.33 4.31 6.15
CA CYS A 90 -2.74 4.36 4.75
C CYS A 90 -2.44 5.69 4.02
N THR A 91 -2.89 6.83 4.53
CA THR A 91 -2.80 8.11 3.78
C THR A 91 -1.36 8.52 3.43
N PRO A 92 -0.38 8.53 4.36
CA PRO A 92 1.00 8.85 4.01
C PRO A 92 1.61 7.83 3.04
N SER A 93 1.30 6.53 3.19
CA SER A 93 1.76 5.50 2.24
C SER A 93 1.22 5.73 0.83
N ARG A 94 -0.08 6.08 0.73
CA ARG A 94 -0.74 6.35 -0.56
C ARG A 94 -0.21 7.61 -1.25
N LYS A 95 0.24 8.61 -0.50
CA LYS A 95 0.96 9.77 -1.05
C LYS A 95 2.37 9.38 -1.51
N SER A 96 3.09 8.69 -0.66
CA SER A 96 4.47 8.29 -0.92
C SER A 96 4.64 7.43 -2.17
N ILE A 97 3.76 6.42 -2.38
CA ILE A 97 3.81 5.58 -3.59
C ILE A 97 3.56 6.39 -4.87
N GLN A 98 2.72 7.45 -4.81
CA GLN A 98 2.43 8.28 -5.98
C GLN A 98 3.61 9.14 -6.39
N PHE A 99 4.40 9.61 -5.42
CA PHE A 99 5.40 10.65 -5.66
C PHE A 99 6.86 10.14 -5.53
N GLY A 100 7.08 8.87 -5.17
CA GLY A 100 8.43 8.30 -5.02
C GLY A 100 9.26 8.92 -3.89
N LYS A 101 8.59 9.54 -2.91
CA LYS A 101 9.18 10.31 -1.81
C LYS A 101 8.74 9.75 -0.45
N THR A 102 9.59 9.88 0.57
CA THR A 102 9.19 9.48 1.93
C THR A 102 8.09 10.37 2.49
N PRO A 103 7.27 9.88 3.44
CA PRO A 103 6.31 10.71 4.17
C PRO A 103 6.95 11.91 4.88
N GLY A 104 8.21 11.77 5.38
CA GLY A 104 8.96 12.87 5.99
C GLY A 104 9.23 14.00 5.02
N ARG A 105 9.72 13.71 3.80
CA ARG A 105 9.93 14.70 2.72
C ARG A 105 8.61 15.33 2.26
N LEU A 106 7.55 14.53 2.17
CA LEU A 106 6.22 15.01 1.81
C LEU A 106 5.53 15.81 2.92
N GLN A 107 6.13 15.86 4.11
CA GLN A 107 5.56 16.54 5.29
C GLN A 107 4.11 16.12 5.56
N TYR A 108 3.82 14.83 5.36
CA TYR A 108 2.54 14.19 5.67
C TYR A 108 2.80 12.78 6.21
N THR A 109 3.00 12.67 7.51
CA THR A 109 3.62 11.50 8.14
C THR A 109 2.64 10.50 8.75
N PHE A 110 1.38 10.91 9.01
CA PHE A 110 0.35 10.03 9.56
C PHE A 110 -1.07 10.47 9.15
N VAL A 111 -2.05 9.61 9.40
CA VAL A 111 -3.47 9.89 9.11
C VAL A 111 -3.98 10.99 10.02
N HIS A 112 -4.73 11.96 9.46
CA HIS A 112 -5.23 13.13 10.18
C HIS A 112 -4.12 14.03 10.75
N ASP A 113 -3.01 14.11 10.05
CA ASP A 113 -1.92 15.02 10.36
C ASP A 113 -2.40 16.47 10.30
N VAL A 114 -2.61 17.04 11.50
CA VAL A 114 -3.19 18.40 11.62
C VAL A 114 -2.21 19.48 11.17
N LEU A 115 -0.91 19.24 11.28
CA LEU A 115 0.12 20.18 10.83
C LEU A 115 0.17 20.22 9.30
N ALA A 116 0.20 19.06 8.65
CA ALA A 116 0.14 18.94 7.20
C ALA A 116 -1.15 19.57 6.62
N LEU A 117 -2.30 19.34 7.28
CA LEU A 117 -3.57 19.96 6.87
C LEU A 117 -3.55 21.48 6.97
N GLN A 118 -2.81 22.07 7.92
CA GLN A 118 -2.64 23.52 8.05
C GLN A 118 -1.72 24.11 6.98
N ARG A 119 -0.70 23.36 6.54
CA ARG A 119 0.25 23.77 5.50
C ARG A 119 -0.38 23.90 4.11
N LYS A 120 -1.54 23.29 3.85
CA LYS A 120 -2.23 23.30 2.56
C LYS A 120 -1.33 22.87 1.40
N LEU A 121 -0.66 21.74 1.59
CA LEU A 121 0.26 21.16 0.60
C LEU A 121 -0.43 20.99 -0.76
N LYS A 122 0.29 21.30 -1.83
CA LYS A 122 -0.23 21.25 -3.20
C LYS A 122 0.31 20.02 -3.92
N TRP A 123 -0.42 18.93 -3.85
CA TRP A 123 -0.04 17.65 -4.44
C TRP A 123 0.04 17.67 -5.97
N GLN A 124 -0.65 18.60 -6.63
CA GLN A 124 -0.57 18.79 -8.09
C GLN A 124 0.78 19.35 -8.56
N ASP A 125 1.61 19.86 -7.65
CA ASP A 125 2.95 20.37 -7.99
C ASP A 125 4.00 19.24 -7.91
N GLU A 126 3.64 18.05 -7.41
CA GLU A 126 4.49 16.87 -7.34
C GLU A 126 4.35 15.99 -8.59
N THR A 127 5.47 15.42 -9.06
CA THR A 127 5.46 14.46 -10.18
C THR A 127 4.92 13.11 -9.73
N SER A 128 3.82 12.67 -10.31
CA SER A 128 3.13 11.43 -9.95
C SER A 128 3.51 10.22 -10.81
N LEU A 129 3.06 9.01 -10.39
CA LEU A 129 3.11 7.81 -11.23
C LEU A 129 2.44 8.02 -12.60
N ALA A 130 1.35 8.78 -12.65
CA ALA A 130 0.66 9.07 -13.91
C ALA A 130 1.48 9.99 -14.82
N ASP A 131 2.18 10.96 -14.24
CA ASP A 131 3.00 11.90 -15.00
C ASP A 131 4.24 11.22 -15.60
N VAL A 132 4.91 10.34 -14.85
CA VAL A 132 6.13 9.68 -15.36
C VAL A 132 5.86 8.77 -16.55
N VAL A 133 4.73 8.04 -16.60
CA VAL A 133 4.40 7.22 -17.77
C VAL A 133 4.01 8.07 -18.97
N LYS A 134 3.27 9.17 -18.76
CA LYS A 134 2.90 10.10 -19.85
C LYS A 134 4.10 10.87 -20.38
N ALA A 135 5.07 11.18 -19.53
CA ALA A 135 6.34 11.78 -19.95
C ALA A 135 7.17 10.79 -20.79
N ALA A 136 7.12 9.49 -20.46
CA ALA A 136 7.77 8.45 -21.25
C ALA A 136 7.12 8.25 -22.63
N ASP A 137 5.79 8.28 -22.68
CA ASP A 137 5.02 8.22 -23.92
C ASP A 137 3.64 8.87 -23.74
N PRO A 138 3.32 9.98 -24.45
CA PRO A 138 2.00 10.62 -24.38
C PRO A 138 0.83 9.71 -24.79
N ALA A 139 1.10 8.54 -25.41
CA ALA A 139 0.08 7.54 -25.72
C ALA A 139 -0.44 6.82 -24.47
N TYR A 140 0.26 6.85 -23.34
CA TYR A 140 -0.27 6.24 -22.12
C TYR A 140 -1.61 6.83 -21.73
N VAL A 141 -2.51 5.95 -21.31
CA VAL A 141 -3.75 6.31 -20.62
C VAL A 141 -3.69 5.82 -19.19
N THR A 142 -4.02 6.69 -18.23
CA THR A 142 -3.85 6.41 -16.82
C THR A 142 -5.19 6.35 -16.11
N ALA A 143 -5.37 5.34 -15.24
CA ALA A 143 -6.59 5.22 -14.44
C ALA A 143 -6.27 4.90 -12.98
N HIS A 144 -7.03 5.51 -12.08
CA HIS A 144 -7.04 5.20 -10.66
C HIS A 144 -8.49 4.97 -10.21
N PHE A 145 -8.76 3.77 -9.67
CA PHE A 145 -10.08 3.42 -9.14
C PHE A 145 -9.97 3.05 -7.67
N GLY A 146 -10.89 3.56 -6.86
CA GLY A 146 -11.02 3.27 -5.45
C GLY A 146 -10.37 4.29 -4.53
N LYS A 147 -9.81 3.82 -3.40
CA LYS A 147 -9.33 4.66 -2.31
C LYS A 147 -8.14 5.53 -2.72
N GLY A 148 -8.33 6.84 -2.69
CA GLY A 148 -7.31 7.84 -3.01
C GLY A 148 -6.37 8.17 -1.84
N MET A 149 -5.77 9.35 -1.88
CA MET A 149 -4.74 9.82 -0.95
C MET A 149 -5.27 10.58 0.27
N GLY A 150 -6.56 10.44 0.59
CA GLY A 150 -7.15 11.09 1.77
C GLY A 150 -7.92 12.38 1.49
N GLY A 151 -8.63 12.46 0.36
CA GLY A 151 -9.56 13.56 0.01
C GLY A 151 -9.18 14.36 -1.23
N GLU A 152 -7.97 14.13 -1.77
CA GLU A 152 -7.55 14.72 -3.03
C GLU A 152 -8.09 13.91 -4.21
N GLN A 153 -8.51 14.63 -5.25
CA GLN A 153 -8.95 14.01 -6.49
C GLN A 153 -7.74 13.49 -7.27
N MET A 154 -7.68 12.19 -7.51
CA MET A 154 -6.59 11.57 -8.26
C MET A 154 -6.42 12.18 -9.67
N LYS A 155 -7.47 12.80 -10.19
CA LYS A 155 -7.42 13.56 -11.44
C LYS A 155 -6.49 14.77 -11.39
N THR A 156 -6.35 15.41 -10.22
CA THR A 156 -5.48 16.59 -10.06
C THR A 156 -3.99 16.26 -10.06
N ILE A 157 -3.65 14.98 -9.88
CA ILE A 157 -2.27 14.47 -9.97
C ILE A 157 -2.06 13.63 -11.22
N GLY A 158 -2.73 13.97 -12.31
CA GLY A 158 -2.41 13.47 -13.65
C GLY A 158 -3.18 12.24 -14.12
N TYR A 159 -4.06 11.60 -13.34
CA TYR A 159 -4.85 10.46 -13.84
C TYR A 159 -5.96 10.92 -14.80
N ASP A 160 -6.08 10.25 -15.96
CA ASP A 160 -7.09 10.57 -16.99
C ASP A 160 -8.47 10.07 -16.62
N VAL A 161 -8.55 8.89 -16.00
CA VAL A 161 -9.80 8.22 -15.62
C VAL A 161 -9.79 7.91 -14.14
N THR A 162 -10.81 8.39 -13.43
CA THR A 162 -11.02 8.11 -12.00
C THR A 162 -12.46 7.72 -11.75
N ASP A 163 -12.75 7.14 -10.60
CA ASP A 163 -14.12 6.84 -10.19
C ASP A 163 -14.76 7.99 -9.37
N GLU A 164 -14.08 9.14 -9.29
CA GLU A 164 -14.52 10.35 -8.59
C GLU A 164 -14.75 10.14 -7.09
N VAL A 165 -14.20 9.09 -6.52
CA VAL A 165 -14.33 8.75 -5.12
C VAL A 165 -12.98 8.94 -4.44
N ASP A 166 -12.90 9.93 -3.56
CA ASP A 166 -11.62 10.45 -3.09
C ASP A 166 -11.22 9.97 -1.70
N GLY A 167 -12.17 9.55 -0.87
CA GLY A 167 -11.90 9.28 0.53
C GLY A 167 -12.53 8.02 1.10
N ASN A 168 -12.07 7.64 2.26
CA ASN A 168 -12.59 6.52 3.03
C ASN A 168 -14.07 6.69 3.40
N ALA A 169 -14.53 7.95 3.53
CA ALA A 169 -15.87 8.29 4.02
C ALA A 169 -16.99 7.92 3.04
N ASP A 170 -16.72 7.89 1.74
CA ASP A 170 -17.73 7.68 0.71
C ASP A 170 -18.01 6.20 0.40
N ASN A 171 -17.37 5.25 1.11
CA ASN A 171 -17.33 3.86 0.71
C ASN A 171 -17.66 2.86 1.82
N GLY A 172 -18.35 3.28 2.84
CA GLY A 172 -18.73 2.40 3.93
C GLY A 172 -17.58 2.03 4.87
N ASN A 173 -16.41 2.67 4.76
CA ASN A 173 -15.27 2.37 5.62
C ASN A 173 -15.43 2.87 7.07
N PHE A 174 -16.41 3.73 7.37
CA PHE A 174 -16.46 4.35 8.70
C PHE A 174 -17.72 4.07 9.53
N HIS A 175 -18.79 3.51 9.03
CA HIS A 175 -20.03 3.49 9.80
C HIS A 175 -20.80 2.17 9.87
N GLY A 176 -20.22 1.03 9.49
CA GLY A 176 -20.89 -0.27 9.65
C GLY A 176 -22.23 -0.44 8.91
N GLU A 177 -22.81 0.66 8.47
CA GLU A 177 -23.91 0.74 7.54
C GLU A 177 -23.30 1.15 6.21
N PHE A 178 -23.46 0.32 5.20
CA PHE A 178 -22.93 0.51 3.84
C PHE A 178 -23.59 1.73 3.17
N VAL A 179 -23.25 2.92 3.65
CA VAL A 179 -23.80 4.19 3.19
C VAL A 179 -22.65 5.07 2.75
N SER A 180 -22.69 5.52 1.51
CA SER A 180 -21.87 6.64 1.08
C SER A 180 -22.18 7.87 1.94
N LEU A 181 -21.22 8.37 2.69
CA LEU A 181 -21.43 9.56 3.53
C LEU A 181 -21.72 10.81 2.69
N ARG A 182 -21.17 10.89 1.48
CA ARG A 182 -21.35 12.03 0.59
C ARG A 182 -22.78 12.12 0.08
N ASN A 183 -23.36 10.98 -0.32
CA ASN A 183 -24.69 10.94 -0.93
C ASN A 183 -25.73 10.28 -0.03
N ARG A 184 -25.34 9.73 1.14
CA ARG A 184 -26.19 8.95 2.04
C ARG A 184 -26.97 7.82 1.33
N VAL A 185 -26.39 7.29 0.26
CA VAL A 185 -26.96 6.19 -0.51
C VAL A 185 -26.39 4.89 0.02
N PRO A 186 -27.21 3.91 0.40
CA PRO A 186 -26.72 2.59 0.78
C PRO A 186 -25.88 1.97 -0.34
N LEU A 187 -24.75 1.33 0.01
CA LEU A 187 -24.02 0.50 -0.93
C LEU A 187 -24.86 -0.75 -1.26
N PRO A 188 -24.81 -1.26 -2.50
CA PRO A 188 -25.53 -2.47 -2.86
C PRO A 188 -25.09 -3.64 -1.96
N PRO A 189 -26.04 -4.52 -1.52
CA PRO A 189 -25.71 -5.68 -0.69
C PRO A 189 -24.76 -6.69 -1.35
N ASP A 190 -24.71 -6.70 -2.68
CA ASP A 190 -23.82 -7.52 -3.51
C ASP A 190 -22.47 -6.85 -3.80
N ASP A 191 -22.28 -5.60 -3.36
CA ASP A 191 -21.04 -4.84 -3.52
C ASP A 191 -20.71 -4.01 -2.26
N PRO A 192 -20.67 -4.63 -1.07
CA PRO A 192 -20.63 -3.92 0.21
C PRO A 192 -19.34 -3.13 0.45
N LYS A 193 -18.24 -3.46 -0.23
CA LYS A 193 -16.94 -2.77 -0.18
C LYS A 193 -16.51 -2.25 -1.54
N ARG A 194 -17.46 -2.13 -2.48
CA ARG A 194 -17.23 -1.69 -3.87
C ARG A 194 -16.23 -2.56 -4.65
N MET A 195 -15.98 -3.78 -4.20
CA MET A 195 -15.04 -4.68 -4.89
C MET A 195 -15.56 -5.08 -6.28
N GLU A 196 -16.87 -5.36 -6.39
CA GLU A 196 -17.50 -5.66 -7.68
C GLU A 196 -17.51 -4.44 -8.62
N SER A 197 -17.79 -3.25 -8.10
CA SER A 197 -17.73 -1.99 -8.87
C SER A 197 -16.31 -1.71 -9.37
N LEU A 198 -15.29 -1.88 -8.52
CA LEU A 198 -13.89 -1.70 -8.88
C LEU A 198 -13.47 -2.72 -9.95
N LYS A 199 -13.85 -4.00 -9.79
CA LYS A 199 -13.62 -5.05 -10.78
C LYS A 199 -14.24 -4.69 -12.13
N LYS A 200 -15.53 -4.34 -12.18
CA LYS A 200 -16.23 -3.97 -13.43
C LYS A 200 -15.57 -2.80 -14.15
N ARG A 201 -15.18 -1.74 -13.42
CA ARG A 201 -14.48 -0.59 -14.00
C ARG A 201 -13.11 -0.95 -14.55
N SER A 202 -12.34 -1.76 -13.81
CA SER A 202 -11.03 -2.24 -14.23
C SER A 202 -11.11 -3.11 -15.49
N LEU A 203 -12.06 -4.05 -15.54
CA LEU A 203 -12.30 -4.87 -16.72
C LEU A 203 -12.70 -4.04 -17.94
N HIS A 204 -13.61 -3.06 -17.75
CA HIS A 204 -14.00 -2.15 -18.82
C HIS A 204 -12.78 -1.37 -19.35
N PHE A 205 -11.96 -0.83 -18.45
CA PHE A 205 -10.76 -0.07 -18.80
C PHE A 205 -9.75 -0.94 -19.58
N ILE A 206 -9.43 -2.14 -19.10
CA ILE A 206 -8.52 -3.07 -19.75
C ILE A 206 -9.03 -3.43 -21.16
N LYS A 207 -10.32 -3.81 -21.31
CA LYS A 207 -10.92 -4.18 -22.60
C LYS A 207 -11.00 -2.99 -23.59
N LYS A 208 -11.17 -1.78 -23.07
CA LYS A 208 -11.23 -0.56 -23.89
C LYS A 208 -9.85 -0.18 -24.46
N HIS A 209 -8.79 -0.31 -23.67
CA HIS A 209 -7.46 0.21 -24.00
C HIS A 209 -6.45 -0.87 -24.37
N GLY A 210 -6.59 -2.10 -23.83
CA GLY A 210 -5.67 -3.21 -24.08
C GLY A 210 -5.46 -3.50 -25.56
N GLY A 211 -4.21 -3.63 -25.96
CA GLY A 211 -3.80 -3.82 -27.36
C GLY A 211 -3.94 -2.60 -28.28
N LYS A 212 -4.38 -1.45 -27.76
CA LYS A 212 -4.57 -0.22 -28.53
C LYS A 212 -3.67 0.92 -28.05
N ARG A 213 -3.45 1.01 -26.76
CA ARG A 213 -2.63 2.04 -26.10
C ARG A 213 -1.98 1.44 -24.87
N PRO A 214 -0.74 1.83 -24.51
CA PRO A 214 -0.17 1.47 -23.23
C PRO A 214 -0.96 2.15 -22.10
N PHE A 215 -1.01 1.52 -20.93
CA PHE A 215 -1.77 2.06 -19.80
C PHE A 215 -1.09 1.84 -18.45
N LEU A 216 -1.40 2.72 -17.51
CA LEU A 216 -1.22 2.55 -16.08
C LEU A 216 -2.60 2.46 -15.43
N LEU A 217 -2.91 1.32 -14.82
CA LEU A 217 -4.13 1.12 -14.03
C LEU A 217 -3.77 0.82 -12.58
N MET A 218 -4.17 1.69 -11.65
CA MET A 218 -4.09 1.45 -10.22
C MET A 218 -5.49 1.16 -9.67
N VAL A 219 -5.67 -0.05 -9.13
CA VAL A 219 -6.90 -0.49 -8.46
C VAL A 219 -6.64 -0.48 -6.97
N SER A 220 -7.14 0.53 -6.30
CA SER A 220 -6.87 0.87 -4.92
C SER A 220 -8.07 0.47 -4.06
N HIS A 221 -8.02 -0.73 -3.48
CA HIS A 221 -9.14 -1.30 -2.75
C HIS A 221 -9.41 -0.59 -1.42
N TYR A 222 -10.68 -0.66 -0.95
CA TYR A 222 -11.10 -0.35 0.42
C TYR A 222 -11.06 -1.57 1.33
N ALA A 223 -11.09 -2.76 0.74
CA ALA A 223 -10.82 -4.02 1.43
C ALA A 223 -9.30 -4.08 1.73
N VAL A 224 -8.89 -4.60 2.86
CA VAL A 224 -9.67 -5.29 3.88
C VAL A 224 -9.88 -4.42 5.14
N HIS A 225 -9.79 -3.10 5.01
CA HIS A 225 -9.98 -2.13 6.09
C HIS A 225 -11.38 -2.25 6.72
N VAL A 226 -11.49 -1.96 8.01
CA VAL A 226 -12.76 -1.90 8.74
C VAL A 226 -13.66 -0.75 8.22
N PRO A 227 -15.01 -0.85 8.35
CA PRO A 227 -15.76 -2.02 8.79
C PRO A 227 -15.72 -3.14 7.75
N HIS A 228 -15.66 -4.39 8.24
CA HIS A 228 -15.63 -5.54 7.35
C HIS A 228 -17.03 -5.82 6.79
N ALA A 229 -17.08 -6.15 5.51
CA ALA A 229 -18.31 -6.55 4.85
C ALA A 229 -17.99 -7.29 3.55
N ALA A 230 -18.56 -8.47 3.42
CA ALA A 230 -18.37 -9.35 2.27
C ALA A 230 -19.70 -9.95 1.84
N ARG A 231 -19.71 -10.57 0.67
CA ARG A 231 -20.87 -11.30 0.16
C ARG A 231 -21.24 -12.45 1.11
N PRO A 232 -22.54 -12.59 1.49
CA PRO A 232 -23.00 -13.61 2.44
C PRO A 232 -22.60 -15.04 2.07
N ALA A 233 -22.59 -15.37 0.77
CA ALA A 233 -22.22 -16.70 0.29
C ALA A 233 -20.76 -17.06 0.63
N LEU A 234 -19.83 -16.10 0.54
CA LEU A 234 -18.42 -16.30 0.90
C LEU A 234 -18.24 -16.41 2.41
N ILE A 235 -18.95 -15.59 3.20
CA ILE A 235 -18.94 -15.69 4.66
C ILE A 235 -19.37 -17.11 5.09
N GLU A 236 -20.43 -17.65 4.47
CA GLU A 236 -20.92 -18.98 4.76
C GLU A 236 -19.96 -20.09 4.29
N LYS A 237 -19.23 -19.89 3.17
CA LYS A 237 -18.14 -20.77 2.75
C LYS A 237 -17.08 -20.86 3.85
N TYR A 238 -16.56 -19.73 4.33
CA TYR A 238 -15.51 -19.70 5.36
C TYR A 238 -15.99 -20.26 6.71
N ARG A 239 -17.28 -20.15 7.04
CA ARG A 239 -17.86 -20.75 8.23
C ARG A 239 -17.74 -22.29 8.26
N ARG A 240 -17.74 -22.92 7.08
CA ARG A 240 -17.67 -24.38 6.92
C ARG A 240 -16.24 -24.91 6.78
N LEU A 241 -15.26 -24.04 6.55
CA LEU A 241 -13.87 -24.45 6.43
C LEU A 241 -13.28 -24.83 7.80
N PRO A 242 -12.26 -25.70 7.82
CA PRO A 242 -11.44 -25.91 9.01
C PRO A 242 -10.87 -24.59 9.51
N ARG A 243 -10.80 -24.45 10.82
CA ARG A 243 -10.24 -23.23 11.44
C ARG A 243 -8.73 -23.18 11.23
N GLY A 244 -8.22 -22.04 10.82
CA GLY A 244 -6.80 -21.78 10.77
C GLY A 244 -6.20 -21.55 12.16
N LYS A 245 -4.88 -21.62 12.27
CA LYS A 245 -4.11 -21.51 13.53
C LYS A 245 -4.37 -20.25 14.35
N TYR A 246 -4.79 -19.18 13.70
CA TYR A 246 -5.08 -17.89 14.37
C TYR A 246 -6.59 -17.65 14.58
N CYS A 247 -7.45 -18.62 14.22
CA CYS A 247 -8.89 -18.51 14.42
C CYS A 247 -9.28 -18.89 15.85
N ARG A 248 -10.02 -18.00 16.52
CA ARG A 248 -10.54 -18.21 17.88
C ARG A 248 -12.05 -18.39 17.84
N ASP A 249 -12.64 -18.95 18.92
CA ASP A 249 -14.09 -19.16 19.00
C ASP A 249 -14.87 -17.85 18.85
N GLU A 250 -14.39 -16.79 19.48
CA GLU A 250 -14.98 -15.46 19.42
C GLU A 250 -15.05 -14.86 18.00
N ASP A 251 -14.13 -15.25 17.11
CA ASP A 251 -14.10 -14.78 15.72
C ASP A 251 -15.30 -15.25 14.89
N TYR A 252 -15.99 -16.29 15.39
CA TYR A 252 -17.16 -16.91 14.76
C TYR A 252 -18.49 -16.51 15.41
N LEU A 253 -18.45 -15.77 16.53
CA LEU A 253 -19.65 -15.30 17.20
C LEU A 253 -20.38 -14.24 16.35
N PRO A 254 -21.70 -14.10 16.52
CA PRO A 254 -22.49 -13.07 15.85
C PRO A 254 -21.99 -11.65 16.09
N THR A 255 -21.36 -11.43 17.25
CA THR A 255 -20.70 -10.16 17.59
C THR A 255 -19.37 -10.44 18.27
N ALA A 256 -18.28 -10.03 17.65
CA ALA A 256 -16.94 -10.04 18.25
C ALA A 256 -16.51 -8.62 18.60
N SER A 257 -15.77 -8.48 19.70
CA SER A 257 -15.09 -7.21 20.02
C SER A 257 -13.70 -7.25 19.41
N ILE A 258 -13.37 -6.24 18.63
CA ILE A 258 -11.99 -6.02 18.13
C ILE A 258 -11.21 -5.19 19.15
N PRO A 259 -9.85 -5.17 19.07
CA PRO A 259 -8.99 -4.44 20.02
C PRO A 259 -9.38 -2.98 20.25
N GLU A 260 -9.99 -2.32 19.25
CA GLU A 260 -10.48 -0.95 19.33
C GLU A 260 -11.82 -0.80 20.08
N GLY A 261 -12.31 -1.85 20.73
CA GLY A 261 -13.56 -1.84 21.49
C GLY A 261 -14.83 -1.83 20.65
N ARG A 262 -14.74 -1.90 19.33
CA ARG A 262 -15.90 -2.01 18.44
C ARG A 262 -16.37 -3.44 18.34
N LYS A 263 -17.67 -3.63 18.17
CA LYS A 263 -18.26 -4.95 17.95
C LYS A 263 -18.46 -5.15 16.44
N ILE A 264 -17.88 -6.22 15.90
CA ILE A 264 -18.05 -6.63 14.50
C ILE A 264 -18.60 -8.06 14.49
N SER A 265 -19.66 -8.27 13.69
CA SER A 265 -20.22 -9.61 13.49
C SER A 265 -19.28 -10.45 12.62
N HIS A 266 -18.86 -11.60 13.12
CA HIS A 266 -18.07 -12.58 12.35
C HIS A 266 -16.86 -11.97 11.61
N TRP A 267 -16.12 -11.08 12.26
CA TRP A 267 -15.14 -10.23 11.60
C TRP A 267 -14.08 -11.01 10.81
N ARG A 268 -13.59 -12.13 11.33
CA ARG A 268 -12.59 -12.95 10.64
C ARG A 268 -13.14 -13.62 9.39
N LEU A 269 -14.37 -14.10 9.44
CA LEU A 269 -15.05 -14.68 8.27
C LEU A 269 -15.29 -13.61 7.20
N GLN A 270 -15.68 -12.42 7.61
CA GLN A 270 -15.85 -11.29 6.70
C GLN A 270 -14.54 -10.85 6.09
N TYR A 271 -13.46 -10.80 6.89
CA TYR A 271 -12.12 -10.47 6.41
C TYR A 271 -11.65 -11.46 5.34
N ALA A 272 -11.73 -12.76 5.65
CA ALA A 272 -11.35 -13.82 4.71
C ALA A 272 -12.18 -13.78 3.42
N ALA A 273 -13.49 -13.58 3.55
CA ALA A 273 -14.41 -13.45 2.42
C ALA A 273 -14.12 -12.21 1.55
N MET A 274 -13.80 -11.07 2.16
CA MET A 274 -13.36 -9.86 1.42
C MET A 274 -12.07 -10.11 0.65
N LEU A 275 -11.11 -10.80 1.27
CA LEU A 275 -9.83 -11.07 0.63
C LEU A 275 -9.98 -12.03 -0.55
N GLU A 276 -10.82 -13.06 -0.45
CA GLU A 276 -11.13 -13.94 -1.57
C GLU A 276 -11.84 -13.20 -2.70
N GLU A 277 -12.80 -12.32 -2.39
CA GLU A 277 -13.48 -11.51 -3.39
C GLU A 277 -12.53 -10.56 -4.14
N LEU A 278 -11.55 -10.02 -3.42
CA LEU A 278 -10.47 -9.22 -4.01
C LEU A 278 -9.59 -10.07 -4.93
N ASP A 279 -9.24 -11.28 -4.52
CA ASP A 279 -8.47 -12.24 -5.32
C ASP A 279 -9.22 -12.68 -6.59
N GLU A 280 -10.55 -12.92 -6.52
CA GLU A 280 -11.41 -13.12 -7.70
C GLU A 280 -11.33 -11.93 -8.67
N GLY A 281 -11.24 -10.70 -8.12
CA GLY A 281 -11.05 -9.47 -8.89
C GLY A 281 -9.71 -9.46 -9.63
N LEU A 282 -8.63 -9.83 -8.95
CA LEU A 282 -7.29 -9.98 -9.53
C LEU A 282 -7.32 -11.02 -10.68
N GLY A 283 -7.87 -12.21 -10.44
CA GLY A 283 -8.01 -13.26 -11.46
C GLY A 283 -8.78 -12.79 -12.69
N SER A 284 -9.87 -12.02 -12.47
CA SER A 284 -10.67 -11.45 -13.57
C SER A 284 -9.89 -10.43 -14.40
N MET A 285 -9.09 -9.57 -13.78
CA MET A 285 -8.22 -8.61 -14.49
C MET A 285 -7.12 -9.31 -15.28
N VAL A 286 -6.49 -10.32 -14.70
CA VAL A 286 -5.50 -11.16 -15.39
C VAL A 286 -6.12 -11.87 -16.61
N ALA A 287 -7.34 -12.40 -16.47
CA ALA A 287 -8.08 -13.00 -17.60
C ALA A 287 -8.36 -11.97 -18.70
N ALA A 288 -8.76 -10.76 -18.35
CA ALA A 288 -9.01 -9.68 -19.33
C ALA A 288 -7.72 -9.25 -20.06
N LEU A 289 -6.57 -9.24 -19.36
CA LEU A 289 -5.26 -9.02 -20.03
C LEU A 289 -4.95 -10.13 -21.02
N ARG A 290 -5.28 -11.38 -20.70
CA ARG A 290 -5.13 -12.52 -21.62
C ARG A 290 -6.07 -12.40 -22.82
N GLU A 291 -7.34 -12.08 -22.61
CA GLU A 291 -8.34 -11.87 -23.68
C GLU A 291 -7.94 -10.74 -24.64
N THR A 292 -7.27 -9.71 -24.16
CA THR A 292 -6.80 -8.58 -24.98
C THR A 292 -5.39 -8.77 -25.53
N GLY A 293 -4.76 -9.94 -25.31
CA GLY A 293 -3.39 -10.24 -25.76
C GLY A 293 -2.31 -9.44 -25.04
N GLN A 294 -2.57 -8.95 -23.81
CA GLN A 294 -1.66 -8.08 -23.07
C GLN A 294 -0.95 -8.75 -21.90
N SER A 295 -1.15 -10.04 -21.68
CA SER A 295 -0.52 -10.77 -20.54
C SER A 295 1.00 -10.62 -20.52
N GLU A 296 1.65 -10.78 -21.67
CA GLU A 296 3.12 -10.74 -21.80
C GLU A 296 3.68 -9.31 -21.87
N ASN A 297 2.80 -8.30 -21.96
CA ASN A 297 3.17 -6.89 -22.03
C ASN A 297 2.65 -6.08 -20.83
N THR A 298 2.30 -6.72 -19.74
CA THR A 298 1.80 -6.04 -18.53
C THR A 298 2.62 -6.43 -17.29
N VAL A 299 3.19 -5.44 -16.63
CA VAL A 299 3.77 -5.60 -15.29
C VAL A 299 2.64 -5.48 -14.27
N ILE A 300 2.42 -6.54 -13.50
CA ILE A 300 1.38 -6.61 -12.46
C ILE A 300 2.06 -6.55 -11.11
N ILE A 301 1.64 -5.62 -10.25
CA ILE A 301 2.15 -5.42 -8.90
C ILE A 301 0.99 -5.58 -7.93
N PHE A 302 1.11 -6.50 -6.97
CA PHE A 302 0.16 -6.67 -5.86
C PHE A 302 0.85 -6.31 -4.55
N THR A 303 0.25 -5.40 -3.76
CA THR A 303 0.80 -5.00 -2.45
C THR A 303 -0.26 -4.32 -1.57
N SER A 304 0.10 -3.98 -0.32
CA SER A 304 -0.73 -3.30 0.67
C SER A 304 -0.14 -1.94 1.07
N ASP A 305 -0.97 -1.05 1.57
CA ASP A 305 -0.56 0.30 1.97
C ASP A 305 0.08 0.40 3.36
N ASN A 306 -0.14 -0.58 4.22
CA ASN A 306 0.51 -0.77 5.52
C ASN A 306 0.29 -2.20 6.02
N GLY A 307 0.98 -2.58 7.08
CA GLY A 307 0.79 -3.88 7.72
C GLY A 307 -0.61 -4.05 8.31
N GLY A 308 -1.02 -5.29 8.54
CA GLY A 308 -2.34 -5.65 9.03
C GLY A 308 -2.64 -5.08 10.42
N GLY A 309 -3.89 -4.69 10.64
CA GLY A 309 -4.32 -4.08 11.88
C GLY A 309 -5.02 -5.02 12.86
N LEU A 310 -5.69 -6.05 12.39
CA LEU A 310 -6.54 -6.94 13.20
C LEU A 310 -6.03 -8.38 13.27
N ASN A 311 -5.47 -8.89 12.19
CA ASN A 311 -4.85 -10.20 12.19
C ASN A 311 -3.42 -10.13 12.76
N PRO A 312 -2.93 -11.21 13.38
CA PRO A 312 -1.50 -11.37 13.59
C PRO A 312 -0.78 -11.28 12.24
N ASN A 313 0.29 -10.49 12.18
CA ASN A 313 1.12 -10.40 10.96
C ASN A 313 2.11 -11.57 10.87
N GLY A 314 1.60 -12.79 11.04
CA GLY A 314 2.42 -14.00 11.13
C GLY A 314 3.37 -13.94 12.32
N SER A 315 4.65 -14.13 12.05
CA SER A 315 5.72 -14.06 13.05
C SER A 315 6.24 -12.64 13.31
N LEU A 316 5.79 -11.64 12.54
CA LEU A 316 6.26 -10.26 12.66
C LEU A 316 5.68 -9.56 13.90
N ARG A 317 6.50 -8.71 14.52
CA ARG A 317 6.10 -7.95 15.69
C ARG A 317 5.11 -6.83 15.35
N ALA A 318 4.04 -6.70 16.14
CA ALA A 318 3.04 -5.66 16.08
C ALA A 318 2.30 -5.58 14.72
N GLY A 319 1.82 -4.41 14.31
CA GLY A 319 1.02 -4.21 13.10
C GLY A 319 0.80 -2.72 12.81
N LYS A 320 -0.29 -2.42 12.11
CA LYS A 320 -0.71 -1.06 11.73
C LYS A 320 -0.49 -0.03 12.84
N ALA A 321 -0.11 1.17 12.45
CA ALA A 321 0.20 2.30 13.33
C ALA A 321 1.45 2.11 14.21
N THR A 322 2.30 1.12 13.89
CA THR A 322 3.61 0.95 14.54
C THR A 322 4.72 0.85 13.51
N LEU A 323 5.94 1.26 13.88
CA LEU A 323 7.11 1.14 13.02
C LEU A 323 7.90 -0.17 13.23
N TYR A 324 7.33 -1.17 13.90
CA TYR A 324 7.84 -2.52 13.90
C TYR A 324 7.60 -3.21 12.54
N GLU A 325 8.27 -4.32 12.31
CA GLU A 325 8.19 -5.03 11.03
C GLU A 325 6.75 -5.37 10.64
N GLY A 326 5.89 -5.78 11.58
CA GLY A 326 4.49 -6.08 11.30
C GLY A 326 3.63 -4.88 10.89
N GLY A 327 4.06 -3.65 11.18
CA GLY A 327 3.38 -2.43 10.71
C GLY A 327 3.88 -1.92 9.35
N LEU A 328 5.09 -2.34 8.95
CA LEU A 328 5.77 -1.84 7.75
C LEU A 328 5.89 -2.88 6.65
N ARG A 329 6.18 -4.17 6.97
CA ARG A 329 6.24 -5.21 5.93
C ARG A 329 4.85 -5.52 5.41
N VAL A 330 4.78 -5.67 4.09
CA VAL A 330 3.54 -5.93 3.36
C VAL A 330 3.75 -7.05 2.34
N PRO A 331 2.69 -7.78 1.94
CA PRO A 331 2.79 -8.67 0.81
C PRO A 331 3.16 -7.87 -0.44
N PHE A 332 4.11 -8.41 -1.23
CA PHE A 332 4.56 -7.77 -2.45
C PHE A 332 4.89 -8.84 -3.49
N VAL A 333 4.08 -8.91 -4.53
CA VAL A 333 4.21 -9.87 -5.63
C VAL A 333 4.24 -9.08 -6.94
N VAL A 334 5.23 -9.38 -7.78
CA VAL A 334 5.38 -8.73 -9.09
C VAL A 334 5.52 -9.78 -10.17
N ALA A 335 4.80 -9.65 -11.27
CA ALA A 335 4.91 -10.51 -12.44
C ALA A 335 4.79 -9.69 -13.73
N GLY A 336 5.45 -10.12 -14.80
CA GLY A 336 5.35 -9.48 -16.11
C GLY A 336 6.70 -9.42 -16.83
N PRO A 337 6.77 -8.66 -17.93
CA PRO A 337 7.98 -8.54 -18.72
C PRO A 337 9.15 -8.00 -17.87
N GLY A 338 10.32 -8.62 -18.03
CA GLY A 338 11.52 -8.23 -17.29
C GLY A 338 11.57 -8.71 -15.84
N VAL A 339 10.61 -9.50 -15.37
CA VAL A 339 10.58 -10.08 -14.02
C VAL A 339 10.92 -11.57 -14.07
N VAL A 340 11.92 -12.00 -13.31
CA VAL A 340 12.26 -13.43 -13.16
C VAL A 340 11.12 -14.15 -12.44
N ALA A 341 10.62 -15.22 -13.05
CA ALA A 341 9.44 -15.94 -12.58
C ALA A 341 9.79 -17.03 -11.55
N GLY A 342 8.84 -17.30 -10.63
CA GLY A 342 8.90 -18.41 -9.68
C GLY A 342 9.99 -18.27 -8.61
N VAL A 343 10.43 -17.05 -8.29
CA VAL A 343 11.51 -16.81 -7.32
C VAL A 343 11.03 -16.00 -6.12
N GLN A 344 11.69 -16.22 -5.00
CA GLN A 344 11.60 -15.35 -3.83
C GLN A 344 12.83 -14.44 -3.80
N CYS A 345 12.57 -13.15 -3.59
CA CYS A 345 13.60 -12.13 -3.49
C CYS A 345 13.65 -11.56 -2.06
N ASP A 346 14.86 -11.57 -1.49
CA ASP A 346 15.12 -11.07 -0.13
C ASP A 346 15.74 -9.66 -0.13
N VAL A 347 15.96 -9.07 -1.31
CA VAL A 347 16.43 -7.68 -1.44
C VAL A 347 15.41 -6.75 -0.81
N PRO A 348 15.82 -5.87 0.12
CA PRO A 348 14.91 -4.91 0.72
C PRO A 348 14.41 -3.88 -0.29
N VAL A 349 13.09 -3.79 -0.41
CA VAL A 349 12.42 -2.83 -1.29
C VAL A 349 11.34 -2.06 -0.53
N VAL A 350 11.01 -0.88 -1.00
CA VAL A 350 9.98 -0.04 -0.41
C VAL A 350 9.15 0.62 -1.51
N GLN A 351 7.91 0.94 -1.23
CA GLN A 351 6.97 1.32 -2.30
C GLN A 351 7.28 2.67 -2.97
N TRP A 352 8.03 3.57 -2.34
CA TRP A 352 8.51 4.78 -3.06
C TRP A 352 9.55 4.46 -4.15
N ASP A 353 10.07 3.23 -4.22
CA ASP A 353 10.88 2.74 -5.34
C ASP A 353 10.06 2.54 -6.62
N LEU A 354 8.72 2.46 -6.52
CA LEU A 354 7.88 2.14 -7.67
C LEU A 354 7.83 3.27 -8.71
N LEU A 355 7.90 4.54 -8.29
CA LEU A 355 7.90 5.65 -9.24
C LEU A 355 9.13 5.60 -10.18
N PRO A 356 10.38 5.56 -9.68
CA PRO A 356 11.55 5.41 -10.56
C PRO A 356 11.58 4.07 -11.31
N THR A 357 10.99 3.00 -10.74
CA THR A 357 10.88 1.71 -11.42
C THR A 357 9.96 1.79 -12.64
N ILE A 358 8.78 2.37 -12.49
CA ILE A 358 7.81 2.53 -13.56
C ILE A 358 8.35 3.46 -14.66
N HIS A 359 9.01 4.56 -14.26
CA HIS A 359 9.71 5.43 -15.22
C HIS A 359 10.74 4.66 -16.05
N ASP A 360 11.59 3.86 -15.40
CA ASP A 360 12.65 3.08 -16.06
C ASP A 360 12.08 1.96 -16.96
N LEU A 361 11.06 1.24 -16.49
CA LEU A 361 10.39 0.20 -17.28
C LEU A 361 9.58 0.77 -18.46
N ALA A 362 9.02 1.96 -18.30
CA ALA A 362 8.36 2.68 -19.40
C ALA A 362 9.36 3.31 -20.37
N GLU A 363 10.66 3.12 -20.16
CA GLU A 363 11.77 3.76 -20.90
C GLU A 363 11.61 5.28 -20.97
N GLY A 364 11.35 5.89 -19.81
CA GLY A 364 11.23 7.32 -19.65
C GLY A 364 12.49 8.04 -20.10
N ALA A 365 12.32 9.11 -20.86
CA ALA A 365 13.42 9.94 -21.32
C ALA A 365 13.75 11.02 -20.30
N GLY A 366 15.04 11.19 -20.00
CA GLY A 366 15.53 12.24 -19.11
C GLY A 366 15.61 11.82 -17.62
N PRO A 367 16.26 12.67 -16.81
CA PRO A 367 16.37 12.42 -15.38
C PRO A 367 15.02 12.67 -14.68
N LEU A 368 14.77 11.89 -13.67
CA LEU A 368 13.72 12.17 -12.70
C LEU A 368 14.12 13.35 -11.81
N GLU A 369 13.18 13.88 -11.06
CA GLU A 369 13.45 14.96 -10.10
C GLU A 369 14.51 14.54 -9.08
N PRO A 370 15.43 15.45 -8.70
CA PRO A 370 16.58 15.11 -7.86
C PRO A 370 16.21 14.82 -6.40
N ASP A 371 14.99 15.15 -5.98
CA ASP A 371 14.50 15.01 -4.61
C ASP A 371 13.69 13.74 -4.37
N LEU A 372 13.78 12.74 -5.26
CA LEU A 372 13.20 11.41 -5.02
C LEU A 372 14.00 10.65 -3.95
N ASP A 373 13.32 9.82 -3.18
CA ASP A 373 13.95 8.89 -2.22
C ASP A 373 14.06 7.46 -2.77
N GLY A 374 13.28 7.15 -3.81
CA GLY A 374 13.24 5.83 -4.45
C GLY A 374 14.37 5.55 -5.43
N GLY A 375 14.63 4.26 -5.65
CA GLY A 375 15.50 3.73 -6.68
C GLY A 375 14.79 2.71 -7.58
N SER A 376 15.21 2.58 -8.85
CA SER A 376 14.60 1.61 -9.76
C SER A 376 14.84 0.17 -9.31
N LEU A 377 13.78 -0.63 -9.29
CA LEU A 377 13.79 -2.07 -9.02
C LEU A 377 14.05 -2.90 -10.28
N ARG A 378 14.25 -2.30 -11.45
CA ARG A 378 14.42 -3.01 -12.72
C ARG A 378 15.51 -4.08 -12.66
N ASP A 379 16.66 -3.77 -12.05
CA ASP A 379 17.76 -4.71 -11.89
C ASP A 379 17.41 -5.88 -10.96
N VAL A 380 16.66 -5.61 -9.88
CA VAL A 380 16.15 -6.64 -8.97
C VAL A 380 15.10 -7.51 -9.66
N PHE A 381 14.20 -6.93 -10.46
CA PHE A 381 13.23 -7.70 -11.24
C PHE A 381 13.92 -8.67 -12.21
N ALA A 382 15.01 -8.22 -12.85
CA ALA A 382 15.74 -9.03 -13.81
C ALA A 382 16.67 -10.09 -13.17
N ARG A 383 17.18 -9.86 -11.95
CA ARG A 383 18.23 -10.70 -11.35
C ARG A 383 17.92 -11.19 -9.93
N ALA A 384 16.73 -10.91 -9.43
CA ALA A 384 16.28 -11.28 -8.08
C ALA A 384 17.31 -10.88 -6.99
N ASN A 385 17.77 -11.80 -6.18
CA ASN A 385 18.71 -11.56 -5.07
C ASN A 385 20.09 -11.04 -5.50
N GLU A 386 20.43 -11.12 -6.77
CA GLU A 386 21.67 -10.56 -7.33
C GLU A 386 21.50 -9.11 -7.83
N GLY A 387 20.27 -8.65 -7.90
CA GLY A 387 19.94 -7.30 -8.31
C GLY A 387 20.25 -6.27 -7.23
N VAL A 388 20.50 -5.04 -7.65
CA VAL A 388 20.84 -3.91 -6.77
C VAL A 388 19.90 -2.75 -7.00
N VAL A 389 19.39 -2.18 -5.92
CA VAL A 389 18.62 -0.92 -5.96
C VAL A 389 19.56 0.22 -5.59
N ARG A 390 19.70 1.20 -6.49
CA ARG A 390 20.47 2.42 -6.22
C ARG A 390 19.51 3.53 -5.85
N ARG A 391 19.58 4.00 -4.60
CA ARG A 391 18.77 5.11 -4.07
C ARG A 391 19.66 6.33 -3.82
N PRO A 392 19.11 7.54 -3.89
CA PRO A 392 19.83 8.77 -3.53
C PRO A 392 20.31 8.75 -2.07
N VAL A 393 19.54 8.12 -1.19
CA VAL A 393 19.86 7.92 0.23
C VAL A 393 19.92 6.45 0.53
N GLU A 394 21.00 6.00 1.15
CA GLU A 394 21.11 4.63 1.61
C GLU A 394 20.17 4.38 2.80
N GLY A 395 19.48 3.23 2.75
CA GLY A 395 18.56 2.83 3.80
C GLY A 395 17.15 3.40 3.64
N PHE A 396 16.28 3.03 4.59
CA PHE A 396 14.89 3.46 4.66
C PHE A 396 14.69 4.25 5.94
N VAL A 397 14.24 5.51 5.82
CA VAL A 397 13.87 6.32 6.98
C VAL A 397 12.36 6.43 7.05
N PHE A 398 11.80 6.00 8.17
CA PHE A 398 10.38 6.10 8.49
C PHE A 398 10.22 7.09 9.65
N HIS A 399 9.41 8.11 9.45
CA HIS A 399 9.16 9.15 10.43
C HIS A 399 7.68 9.21 10.76
N TYR A 400 7.34 9.05 12.04
CA TYR A 400 5.96 8.92 12.52
C TYR A 400 5.75 9.69 13.82
N PRO A 401 5.76 11.04 13.81
CA PRO A 401 5.63 11.90 14.98
C PRO A 401 4.17 11.99 15.47
N CYS A 402 3.49 10.85 15.53
CA CYS A 402 2.06 10.72 15.71
C CYS A 402 1.65 10.99 17.18
N TYR A 403 0.50 11.64 17.39
CA TYR A 403 -0.02 11.95 18.74
C TYR A 403 -1.01 10.90 19.28
N PHE A 404 -1.37 9.89 18.51
CA PHE A 404 -2.29 8.80 18.92
C PHE A 404 -1.64 7.41 18.93
N ALA A 405 -0.35 7.34 18.67
CA ALA A 405 0.50 6.16 18.78
C ALA A 405 1.89 6.64 19.25
N PRO A 406 2.79 5.74 19.69
CA PRO A 406 4.14 6.13 20.06
C PRO A 406 4.84 6.89 18.92
N PRO A 407 5.26 8.14 19.13
CA PRO A 407 5.96 8.92 18.12
C PRO A 407 7.38 8.39 17.94
N LEU A 408 7.63 7.79 16.81
CA LEU A 408 8.89 7.09 16.51
C LEU A 408 9.50 7.60 15.20
N SER A 409 10.83 7.60 15.15
CA SER A 409 11.58 7.57 13.91
C SER A 409 12.38 6.29 13.83
N VAL A 410 12.52 5.76 12.62
CA VAL A 410 13.21 4.51 12.36
C VAL A 410 14.08 4.68 11.11
N ILE A 411 15.31 4.15 11.20
CA ILE A 411 16.14 3.91 10.03
C ILE A 411 16.46 2.42 9.91
N ARG A 412 16.25 1.86 8.72
CA ARG A 412 16.84 0.59 8.33
C ARG A 412 17.98 0.84 7.37
N LEU A 413 19.21 0.51 7.78
CA LEU A 413 20.41 0.63 6.96
C LEU A 413 21.12 -0.74 6.92
N GLY A 414 21.17 -1.33 5.75
CA GLY A 414 21.64 -2.71 5.59
C GLY A 414 20.79 -3.71 6.39
N ASP A 415 21.44 -4.48 7.26
CA ASP A 415 20.82 -5.51 8.10
C ASP A 415 20.27 -4.94 9.43
N TYR A 416 20.61 -3.70 9.79
CA TYR A 416 20.26 -3.11 11.07
C TYR A 416 19.11 -2.11 10.96
N LYS A 417 18.31 -2.09 12.02
CA LYS A 417 17.18 -1.18 12.19
C LYS A 417 17.27 -0.51 13.55
N LEU A 418 17.44 0.80 13.56
CA LEU A 418 17.37 1.64 14.75
C LEU A 418 16.00 2.28 14.86
N MET A 419 15.40 2.20 16.03
CA MET A 419 14.16 2.90 16.39
C MET A 419 14.47 3.91 17.49
N GLU A 420 13.95 5.14 17.36
CA GLU A 420 14.07 6.18 18.39
C GLU A 420 12.70 6.76 18.73
N HIS A 421 12.39 6.81 20.02
CA HIS A 421 11.19 7.46 20.51
C HIS A 421 11.42 8.98 20.59
N LEU A 422 10.65 9.75 19.83
CA LEU A 422 10.92 11.17 19.57
C LEU A 422 10.78 12.09 20.80
N LEU A 423 10.01 11.70 21.81
CA LEU A 423 9.81 12.50 23.04
C LEU A 423 10.74 12.10 24.19
N THR A 424 11.12 10.82 24.28
CA THR A 424 11.93 10.30 25.39
C THR A 424 13.39 10.10 25.01
N GLY A 425 13.69 9.99 23.72
CA GLY A 425 15.01 9.63 23.22
C GLY A 425 15.38 8.16 23.43
N GLU A 426 14.45 7.32 23.94
CA GLU A 426 14.68 5.87 24.07
C GLU A 426 14.96 5.25 22.70
N GLN A 427 15.97 4.39 22.64
CA GLN A 427 16.39 3.74 21.41
C GLN A 427 16.35 2.22 21.53
N LYS A 428 16.07 1.56 20.40
CA LYS A 428 16.18 0.10 20.23
C LYS A 428 16.89 -0.20 18.92
N LEU A 429 17.76 -1.21 18.93
CA LEU A 429 18.50 -1.64 17.77
C LEU A 429 18.22 -3.12 17.49
N PHE A 430 17.86 -3.44 16.25
CA PHE A 430 17.61 -4.82 15.81
C PHE A 430 18.48 -5.17 14.60
N ASN A 431 18.85 -6.44 14.46
CA ASN A 431 19.35 -6.97 13.20
C ASN A 431 18.20 -7.69 12.48
N VAL A 432 17.49 -6.98 11.59
CA VAL A 432 16.26 -7.48 10.96
C VAL A 432 16.48 -8.54 9.88
N ARG A 433 17.74 -8.84 9.53
CA ARG A 433 18.06 -10.00 8.70
C ARG A 433 18.05 -11.30 9.50
N MET A 434 18.61 -11.26 10.72
CA MET A 434 18.73 -12.44 11.59
C MET A 434 17.56 -12.57 12.54
N ASP A 435 16.94 -11.44 12.92
CA ASP A 435 15.83 -11.30 13.86
C ASP A 435 14.75 -10.35 13.30
N TYR A 436 14.13 -10.78 12.19
CA TYR A 436 13.02 -10.03 11.59
C TYR A 436 11.76 -9.99 12.48
N ARG A 437 11.76 -10.74 13.60
CA ARG A 437 10.74 -10.72 14.65
C ARG A 437 10.96 -9.62 15.69
N GLU A 438 12.11 -8.95 15.65
CA GLU A 438 12.49 -7.85 16.55
C GLU A 438 12.39 -8.23 18.04
N GLN A 439 12.86 -9.45 18.37
CA GLN A 439 12.80 -10.00 19.73
C GLN A 439 14.01 -9.60 20.59
N ASN A 440 15.15 -9.35 19.95
CA ASN A 440 16.42 -9.14 20.62
C ASN A 440 16.92 -7.71 20.40
N ASP A 441 16.79 -6.86 21.42
CA ASP A 441 17.33 -5.51 21.40
C ASP A 441 18.87 -5.57 21.56
N LEU A 442 19.56 -5.04 20.58
CA LEU A 442 21.01 -5.03 20.48
C LEU A 442 21.65 -3.70 20.88
N ILE A 443 20.87 -2.73 21.37
CA ILE A 443 21.35 -1.36 21.65
C ILE A 443 22.56 -1.34 22.58
N SER A 444 22.52 -2.11 23.66
CA SER A 444 23.63 -2.21 24.62
C SER A 444 24.85 -2.95 24.08
N ARG A 445 24.64 -3.84 23.08
CA ARG A 445 25.72 -4.66 22.51
C ARG A 445 26.48 -3.94 21.40
N TYR A 446 25.80 -3.07 20.66
CA TYR A 446 26.38 -2.37 19.50
C TYR A 446 26.08 -0.85 19.55
N PRO A 447 26.58 -0.14 20.60
CA PRO A 447 26.28 1.30 20.77
C PRO A 447 26.86 2.17 19.65
N GLU A 448 28.02 1.80 19.09
CA GLU A 448 28.61 2.53 17.95
C GLU A 448 27.77 2.40 16.68
N LYS A 449 27.23 1.21 16.41
CA LYS A 449 26.31 1.00 15.28
C LYS A 449 25.00 1.80 15.48
N ALA A 450 24.48 1.85 16.70
CA ALA A 450 23.31 2.66 17.01
C ALA A 450 23.60 4.17 16.77
N ALA A 451 24.76 4.65 17.18
CA ALA A 451 25.16 6.06 16.96
C ALA A 451 25.31 6.39 15.46
N GLU A 452 25.92 5.46 14.68
CA GLU A 452 26.02 5.60 13.22
C GLU A 452 24.64 5.73 12.57
N LEU A 453 23.71 4.81 12.88
CA LEU A 453 22.36 4.83 12.33
C LEU A 453 21.58 6.07 12.78
N LYS A 454 21.71 6.46 14.05
CA LYS A 454 21.08 7.68 14.55
C LYS A 454 21.54 8.91 13.77
N LYS A 455 22.85 9.02 13.56
CA LYS A 455 23.40 10.13 12.77
C LYS A 455 22.82 10.15 11.35
N ALA A 456 22.82 9.02 10.66
CA ALA A 456 22.28 8.93 9.31
C ALA A 456 20.78 9.26 9.26
N MET A 457 20.00 8.82 10.25
CA MET A 457 18.58 9.16 10.36
C MET A 457 18.36 10.65 10.60
N SER A 458 19.12 11.24 11.51
CA SER A 458 19.00 12.67 11.85
C SER A 458 19.40 13.56 10.69
N ASP A 459 20.54 13.26 10.03
CA ASP A 459 21.00 13.99 8.84
C ASP A 459 19.95 13.96 7.72
N TYR A 460 19.30 12.80 7.51
CA TYR A 460 18.24 12.67 6.53
C TYR A 460 17.01 13.51 6.91
N LEU A 461 16.49 13.37 8.13
CA LEU A 461 15.29 14.10 8.56
C LEU A 461 15.48 15.61 8.51
N GLU A 462 16.68 16.10 8.88
CA GLU A 462 17.06 17.51 8.74
C GLU A 462 17.08 17.93 7.26
N SER A 463 17.66 17.11 6.37
CA SER A 463 17.78 17.43 4.94
C SER A 463 16.44 17.57 4.21
N VAL A 464 15.38 16.97 4.75
CA VAL A 464 14.02 16.99 4.18
C VAL A 464 13.05 17.90 4.96
N ASP A 465 13.55 18.64 5.95
CA ASP A 465 12.72 19.49 6.84
C ASP A 465 11.53 18.70 7.42
N ALA A 466 11.82 17.48 7.92
CA ALA A 466 10.80 16.61 8.46
C ALA A 466 10.09 17.23 9.67
N GLU A 467 8.82 16.88 9.87
CA GLU A 467 7.98 17.46 10.92
C GLU A 467 8.54 17.22 12.33
N ASP A 468 8.73 18.30 13.09
CA ASP A 468 9.10 18.20 14.51
C ASP A 468 7.92 17.68 15.34
N VAL A 469 8.18 16.72 16.22
CA VAL A 469 7.14 16.08 17.05
C VAL A 469 6.43 17.08 17.97
N HIS A 470 7.14 18.06 18.51
CA HIS A 470 6.53 19.07 19.39
C HIS A 470 5.64 20.03 18.61
N ASP A 471 5.98 20.34 17.34
CA ASP A 471 5.12 21.13 16.47
C ASP A 471 3.83 20.39 16.13
N VAL A 472 3.91 19.09 15.85
CA VAL A 472 2.75 18.23 15.62
C VAL A 472 1.82 18.23 16.84
N TYR A 473 2.37 18.06 18.05
CA TYR A 473 1.58 18.08 19.28
C TYR A 473 1.00 19.46 19.58
N ARG A 474 1.75 20.55 19.35
CA ARG A 474 1.24 21.93 19.46
C ARG A 474 0.08 22.19 18.51
N ALA A 475 0.22 21.77 17.26
CA ALA A 475 -0.84 21.88 16.25
C ALA A 475 -2.10 21.09 16.65
N ARG A 476 -1.91 19.89 17.23
CA ARG A 476 -3.03 19.07 17.75
C ARG A 476 -3.77 19.74 18.89
N LEU A 477 -3.06 20.32 19.85
CA LEU A 477 -3.68 21.05 20.96
C LEU A 477 -4.50 22.25 20.44
N ALA A 478 -3.93 23.03 19.53
CA ALA A 478 -4.64 24.16 18.90
C ALA A 478 -5.89 23.72 18.13
N GLU A 479 -5.83 22.55 17.46
CA GLU A 479 -7.00 21.98 16.78
C GLU A 479 -8.08 21.53 17.73
N LEU A 480 -7.74 20.93 18.87
CA LEU A 480 -8.70 20.56 19.90
C LEU A 480 -9.40 21.79 20.49
N ASP A 481 -8.69 22.92 20.63
CA ASP A 481 -9.28 24.19 21.08
C ASP A 481 -10.24 24.77 20.04
N ARG A 482 -9.89 24.71 18.74
CA ARG A 482 -10.79 25.10 17.65
C ARG A 482 -12.06 24.23 17.60
N GLN A 483 -11.90 22.90 17.71
CA GLN A 483 -13.03 21.96 17.71
C GLN A 483 -13.95 22.20 18.89
N GLU A 484 -13.44 22.53 20.08
CA GLU A 484 -14.26 22.91 21.23
C GLU A 484 -15.04 24.21 20.96
N ALA A 485 -14.40 25.24 20.42
CA ALA A 485 -15.07 26.49 20.07
C ALA A 485 -16.21 26.27 19.05
N VAL A 486 -15.98 25.44 18.05
CA VAL A 486 -17.01 25.06 17.06
C VAL A 486 -18.16 24.31 17.73
N ALA A 487 -17.88 23.32 18.59
CA ALA A 487 -18.90 22.56 19.30
C ALA A 487 -19.80 23.47 20.17
N ARG A 488 -19.20 24.42 20.89
CA ARG A 488 -19.95 25.44 21.67
C ARG A 488 -20.83 26.34 20.78
N SER A 489 -20.30 26.76 19.61
CA SER A 489 -21.06 27.57 18.66
C SER A 489 -22.26 26.81 18.05
N VAL A 490 -22.04 25.54 17.68
CA VAL A 490 -23.12 24.66 17.15
C VAL A 490 -24.22 24.46 18.20
N HIS A 491 -23.80 24.19 19.47
CA HIS A 491 -24.76 24.08 20.58
C HIS A 491 -25.59 25.34 20.77
N ALA A 492 -24.94 26.52 20.82
CA ALA A 492 -25.64 27.79 20.95
C ALA A 492 -26.67 28.04 19.81
N LYS A 493 -26.33 27.63 18.58
CA LYS A 493 -27.27 27.68 17.44
C LYS A 493 -28.42 26.67 17.60
N ALA A 494 -28.13 25.46 18.09
CA ALA A 494 -29.15 24.44 18.33
C ALA A 494 -30.15 24.88 19.39
N LEU A 495 -29.71 25.47 20.51
CA LEU A 495 -30.58 26.04 21.55
C LEU A 495 -31.50 27.12 21.00
N ARG A 496 -30.98 28.06 20.19
CA ARG A 496 -31.81 29.12 19.55
C ARG A 496 -32.88 28.55 18.63
N ARG A 497 -32.63 27.43 17.95
CA ARG A 497 -33.58 26.77 17.04
C ARG A 497 -34.60 25.88 17.74
N ALA A 498 -34.30 25.47 18.97
CA ALA A 498 -35.15 24.56 19.74
C ALA A 498 -36.47 25.23 20.20
N GLU A 499 -36.57 26.58 20.17
CA GLU A 499 -37.80 27.36 20.54
C GLU A 499 -38.43 26.85 21.84
N GLY A 500 -37.62 26.40 22.82
CA GLY A 500 -38.12 25.88 24.09
C GLY A 500 -38.56 24.42 24.09
N ASN A 501 -38.37 23.67 22.99
CA ASN A 501 -38.60 22.21 22.97
C ASN A 501 -37.60 21.49 23.88
N GLY A 502 -38.07 21.08 25.07
CA GLY A 502 -37.23 20.48 26.12
C GLY A 502 -36.41 19.26 25.67
N THR A 503 -36.99 18.37 24.86
CA THR A 503 -36.32 17.18 24.35
C THR A 503 -35.16 17.53 23.42
N VAL A 504 -35.31 18.56 22.57
CA VAL A 504 -34.27 19.03 21.65
C VAL A 504 -33.15 19.73 22.43
N VAL A 505 -33.51 20.50 23.44
CA VAL A 505 -32.57 21.19 24.34
C VAL A 505 -31.71 20.15 25.09
N GLU A 506 -32.32 19.17 25.75
CA GLU A 506 -31.63 18.11 26.50
C GLU A 506 -30.69 17.31 25.60
N ALA A 507 -31.13 16.96 24.38
CA ALA A 507 -30.27 16.25 23.41
C ALA A 507 -29.07 17.11 22.96
N ALA A 508 -29.26 18.43 22.79
CA ALA A 508 -28.18 19.35 22.43
C ALA A 508 -27.17 19.52 23.58
N GLU A 509 -27.66 19.65 24.82
CA GLU A 509 -26.81 19.74 26.03
C GLU A 509 -25.98 18.48 26.24
N LYS A 510 -26.60 17.30 26.11
CA LYS A 510 -25.89 16.01 26.18
C LYS A 510 -24.79 15.90 25.14
N ARG A 511 -25.06 16.24 23.87
CA ARG A 511 -24.06 16.22 22.79
C ARG A 511 -22.87 17.15 23.09
N LEU A 512 -23.12 18.33 23.63
CA LEU A 512 -22.06 19.24 24.02
C LEU A 512 -21.24 18.66 25.17
N ALA A 513 -21.88 18.17 26.24
CA ALA A 513 -21.22 17.58 27.39
C ALA A 513 -20.31 16.41 26.98
N ASP A 514 -20.81 15.48 26.13
CA ASP A 514 -20.02 14.36 25.61
C ASP A 514 -18.81 14.85 24.78
N SER A 515 -19.01 15.89 23.96
CA SER A 515 -17.92 16.48 23.17
C SER A 515 -16.86 17.13 24.04
N LEU A 516 -17.26 17.91 25.05
CA LEU A 516 -16.35 18.57 25.99
C LEU A 516 -15.55 17.56 26.82
N ALA A 517 -16.20 16.49 27.29
CA ALA A 517 -15.52 15.40 28.00
C ALA A 517 -14.44 14.75 27.13
N ARG A 518 -14.75 14.47 25.88
CA ARG A 518 -13.81 13.91 24.89
C ARG A 518 -12.63 14.87 24.63
N PHE A 519 -12.89 16.16 24.40
CA PHE A 519 -11.81 17.15 24.19
C PHE A 519 -10.91 17.29 25.42
N LYS A 520 -11.48 17.30 26.62
CA LYS A 520 -10.71 17.32 27.87
C LYS A 520 -9.80 16.09 28.01
N LYS A 521 -10.33 14.90 27.71
CA LYS A 521 -9.57 13.64 27.71
C LYS A 521 -8.42 13.72 26.70
N ASN A 522 -8.70 14.03 25.45
CA ASN A 522 -7.70 14.09 24.39
C ASN A 522 -6.60 15.14 24.66
N ARG A 523 -6.96 16.32 25.24
CA ARG A 523 -5.95 17.30 25.65
C ARG A 523 -5.06 16.81 26.77
N LYS A 524 -5.64 16.09 27.74
CA LYS A 524 -4.87 15.51 28.85
C LYS A 524 -3.86 14.50 28.29
N GLU A 525 -4.31 13.53 27.51
CA GLU A 525 -3.46 12.54 26.86
C GLU A 525 -2.35 13.19 26.01
N CYS A 526 -2.70 14.17 25.19
CA CYS A 526 -1.73 14.88 24.36
C CYS A 526 -0.63 15.57 25.21
N ARG A 527 -0.99 16.19 26.33
CA ARG A 527 -0.03 16.85 27.23
C ARG A 527 0.82 15.85 28.02
N GLU A 528 0.25 14.73 28.45
CA GLU A 528 0.96 13.65 29.12
C GLU A 528 1.99 13.03 28.19
N ASN A 529 1.60 12.73 26.98
CA ASN A 529 2.50 12.21 25.95
C ASN A 529 3.66 13.19 25.65
N MET A 530 3.37 14.51 25.51
CA MET A 530 4.42 15.52 25.31
C MET A 530 5.48 15.54 26.45
N ARG A 531 5.14 15.08 27.66
CA ARG A 531 6.07 14.99 28.80
C ARG A 531 6.75 13.62 28.87
N GLY A 532 6.43 12.70 27.97
CA GLY A 532 6.93 11.33 28.02
C GLY A 532 6.28 10.47 29.12
N GLU A 533 5.15 10.91 29.71
CA GLU A 533 4.50 10.25 30.84
C GLU A 533 3.51 9.14 30.42
N GLY A 534 3.29 8.95 29.11
CA GLY A 534 2.20 8.09 28.59
C GLY A 534 2.64 6.82 27.83
N PHE A 535 3.93 6.44 27.86
CA PHE A 535 4.45 5.32 27.07
C PHE A 535 5.25 4.32 27.88
#